data_ac346d3c9624fde286bf80c7b40b52d5
#
_entry.id   ac346d3c9624fde286bf80c7b40b52d5
#
_cell.length_a   1.000
_cell.length_b   1.000
_cell.length_c   1.000
_cell.angle_alpha   90.00
_cell.angle_beta   90.00
_cell.angle_gamma   90.00
#
_symmetry.space_group_name_H-M   'P 1'
#
loop_
_entity.id
_entity.type
_entity.pdbx_description
1 polymer ?
#
loop_
_entity_poly.entity_id
_entity_poly.type
_entity_poly.pdbx_seq_one_letter_code
_entity_poly.pdbx_strand_id
1 'polypeptide(L)'
;DPCASVDRPWDTAKSHYTIEDDGLLQPWFGRVWCNPPYGPKLGPFLRKMAEHENGIALVFARTETRAFFDFVWNEATAIFFIKGRLRFYKPDGSMGGTAGSPSVLIAYGESQAEVHKSCTLQGKYVRIK
;
A
#
# COMPACT_ATOMS: atom_id res chain seq x y z
N ASP A 1 5.11 9.14 0.78
CA ASP A 1 5.45 7.73 1.07
C ASP A 1 5.96 7.61 2.50
N PRO A 2 5.13 7.11 3.43
CA PRO A 2 5.52 7.03 4.85
C PRO A 2 6.39 5.82 5.19
N CYS A 3 6.70 4.97 4.21
CA CYS A 3 7.48 3.74 4.39
C CYS A 3 8.58 3.63 3.34
N ALA A 4 9.19 4.72 2.94
CA ALA A 4 10.27 4.71 1.96
C ALA A 4 11.51 4.04 2.55
N SER A 5 12.24 3.31 1.72
CA SER A 5 13.55 2.79 2.10
C SER A 5 14.54 3.95 2.29
N VAL A 6 15.44 3.83 3.27
CA VAL A 6 16.53 4.81 3.47
C VAL A 6 17.36 4.91 2.18
N ASP A 7 17.80 3.75 1.67
CA ASP A 7 18.46 3.65 0.37
C ASP A 7 17.45 3.18 -0.66
N ARG A 8 17.26 3.96 -1.72
CA ARG A 8 16.29 3.65 -2.77
C ARG A 8 16.84 4.07 -4.13
N PRO A 9 16.54 3.30 -5.21
CA PRO A 9 17.09 3.59 -6.54
C PRO A 9 16.45 4.82 -7.18
N TRP A 10 15.24 5.19 -6.76
CA TRP A 10 14.50 6.37 -7.23
C TRP A 10 13.48 6.80 -6.17
N ASP A 11 12.99 8.01 -6.30
CA ASP A 11 11.94 8.52 -5.41
C ASP A 11 10.58 7.95 -5.81
N THR A 12 9.82 7.50 -4.80
CA THR A 12 8.46 6.96 -4.99
C THR A 12 7.39 8.05 -4.81
N ALA A 13 7.75 9.19 -4.24
CA ALA A 13 6.84 10.31 -3.98
C ALA A 13 7.64 11.62 -3.86
N LYS A 14 6.94 12.74 -3.75
CA LYS A 14 7.59 14.04 -3.52
C LYS A 14 8.16 14.17 -2.11
N SER A 15 7.49 13.55 -1.13
CA SER A 15 7.90 13.57 0.27
C SER A 15 7.96 12.16 0.81
N HIS A 16 8.96 11.88 1.65
CA HIS A 16 9.22 10.54 2.17
C HIS A 16 9.45 10.59 3.67
N TYR A 17 8.94 9.57 4.37
CA TYR A 17 9.42 9.19 5.70
C TYR A 17 10.08 7.83 5.58
N THR A 18 11.22 7.67 6.24
CA THR A 18 11.93 6.40 6.33
C THR A 18 11.79 5.82 7.74
N ILE A 19 12.40 4.66 7.99
CA ILE A 19 12.39 4.06 9.33
C ILE A 19 13.07 4.99 10.37
N GLU A 20 14.00 5.83 9.92
CA GLU A 20 14.67 6.81 10.79
C GLU A 20 13.71 7.90 11.26
N ASP A 21 12.71 8.24 10.47
CA ASP A 21 11.68 9.23 10.80
C ASP A 21 10.53 8.64 11.62
N ASP A 22 10.28 7.36 11.50
CA ASP A 22 9.09 6.66 11.96
C ASP A 22 7.80 7.26 11.40
N GLY A 23 7.42 6.80 10.22
CA GLY A 23 6.25 7.32 9.48
C GLY A 23 4.93 7.22 10.24
N LEU A 24 4.80 6.30 11.21
CA LEU A 24 3.60 6.20 12.05
C LEU A 24 3.45 7.38 13.01
N LEU A 25 4.55 7.98 13.44
CA LEU A 25 4.56 9.12 14.35
C LEU A 25 4.50 10.47 13.65
N GLN A 26 4.64 10.48 12.32
CA GLN A 26 4.69 11.72 11.56
C GLN A 26 3.29 12.10 11.04
N PRO A 27 3.03 13.40 10.79
CA PRO A 27 1.79 13.83 10.17
C PRO A 27 1.76 13.39 8.69
N TRP A 28 0.61 12.90 8.24
CA TRP A 28 0.40 12.59 6.83
C TRP A 28 -0.40 13.70 6.17
N PHE A 29 -0.06 13.99 4.92
CA PHE A 29 -0.73 15.04 4.15
C PHE A 29 -0.82 14.66 2.68
N GLY A 30 -1.83 15.16 1.99
CA GLY A 30 -2.03 14.91 0.57
C GLY A 30 -2.28 13.44 0.26
N ARG A 31 -2.03 13.07 -0.98
CA ARG A 31 -2.18 11.68 -1.45
C ARG A 31 -1.00 10.84 -0.98
N VAL A 32 -1.30 9.76 -0.29
CA VAL A 32 -0.29 8.86 0.29
C VAL A 32 -0.17 7.58 -0.53
N TRP A 33 1.07 7.23 -0.86
CA TRP A 33 1.43 5.89 -1.34
C TRP A 33 2.12 5.14 -0.20
N CYS A 34 1.61 3.98 0.17
CA CYS A 34 2.12 3.22 1.30
C CYS A 34 2.37 1.76 0.93
N ASN A 35 3.63 1.34 0.98
CA ASN A 35 4.03 -0.07 0.91
C ASN A 35 4.60 -0.43 2.29
N PRO A 36 3.73 -0.79 3.26
CA PRO A 36 4.15 -0.94 4.64
C PRO A 36 5.00 -2.19 4.88
N PRO A 37 5.83 -2.19 5.93
CA PRO A 37 6.52 -3.40 6.32
C PRO A 37 5.52 -4.46 6.80
N TYR A 38 5.85 -5.74 6.55
CA TYR A 38 5.06 -6.85 7.06
C TYR A 38 5.40 -7.12 8.53
N GLY A 39 4.51 -7.86 9.20
CA GLY A 39 4.65 -8.16 10.61
C GLY A 39 3.85 -7.19 11.50
N PRO A 40 4.32 -6.91 12.73
CA PRO A 40 3.51 -6.18 13.72
C PRO A 40 3.13 -4.75 13.33
N LYS A 41 3.88 -4.13 12.43
CA LYS A 41 3.60 -2.74 12.00
C LYS A 41 2.59 -2.63 10.85
N LEU A 42 2.26 -3.73 10.19
CA LEU A 42 1.31 -3.71 9.06
C LEU A 42 -0.05 -3.14 9.48
N GLY A 43 -0.63 -3.68 10.55
CA GLY A 43 -1.91 -3.21 11.07
C GLY A 43 -1.92 -1.72 11.39
N PRO A 44 -0.97 -1.21 12.18
CA PRO A 44 -0.86 0.23 12.46
C PRO A 44 -0.76 1.12 11.23
N PHE A 45 -0.01 0.74 10.20
CA PHE A 45 0.06 1.50 8.95
C PHE A 45 -1.27 1.48 8.19
N LEU A 46 -1.93 0.33 8.10
CA LEU A 46 -3.24 0.24 7.45
C LEU A 46 -4.32 1.02 8.22
N ARG A 47 -4.26 1.02 9.54
CA ARG A 47 -5.13 1.84 10.37
C ARG A 47 -4.95 3.32 10.05
N LYS A 48 -3.72 3.77 9.96
CA LYS A 48 -3.41 5.18 9.64
C LYS A 48 -3.85 5.53 8.21
N MET A 49 -3.74 4.60 7.26
CA MET A 49 -4.29 4.77 5.92
C MET A 49 -5.81 4.98 5.96
N ALA A 50 -6.52 4.14 6.73
CA ALA A 50 -7.97 4.24 6.87
C ALA A 50 -8.39 5.58 7.50
N GLU A 51 -7.66 6.04 8.51
CA GLU A 51 -7.91 7.32 9.16
C GLU A 51 -7.62 8.51 8.24
N HIS A 52 -6.59 8.41 7.42
CA HIS A 52 -6.21 9.47 6.48
C HIS A 52 -7.16 9.61 5.28
N GLU A 53 -7.75 8.52 4.83
CA GLU A 53 -8.74 8.45 3.75
C GLU A 53 -8.31 9.09 2.42
N ASN A 54 -7.03 9.13 2.13
CA ASN A 54 -6.52 9.70 0.90
C ASN A 54 -5.21 9.02 0.48
N GLY A 55 -5.32 7.77 0.04
CA GLY A 55 -4.12 7.05 -0.36
C GLY A 55 -4.37 5.66 -0.91
N ILE A 56 -3.28 5.06 -1.37
CA ILE A 56 -3.25 3.69 -1.88
C ILE A 56 -2.17 2.94 -1.13
N ALA A 57 -2.52 1.76 -0.61
CA ALA A 57 -1.58 0.85 0.01
C ALA A 57 -1.33 -0.36 -0.89
N LEU A 58 -0.08 -0.80 -0.98
CA LEU A 58 0.31 -2.04 -1.64
C LEU A 58 0.68 -3.07 -0.58
N VAL A 59 -0.08 -4.15 -0.51
CA VAL A 59 0.15 -5.22 0.47
C VAL A 59 -0.09 -6.59 -0.15
N PHE A 60 0.37 -7.64 0.52
CA PHE A 60 0.00 -9.00 0.14
C PHE A 60 -1.48 -9.26 0.42
N ALA A 61 -2.10 -10.06 -0.46
CA ALA A 61 -3.53 -10.41 -0.39
C ALA A 61 -3.78 -11.48 0.68
N ARG A 62 -3.42 -11.19 1.92
CA ARG A 62 -3.68 -12.08 3.07
C ARG A 62 -5.04 -11.76 3.67
N THR A 63 -6.06 -12.12 2.93
CA THR A 63 -7.44 -11.68 3.11
C THR A 63 -8.12 -12.21 4.37
N GLU A 64 -7.58 -13.27 4.98
CA GLU A 64 -8.11 -13.90 6.19
C GLU A 64 -7.53 -13.34 7.49
N THR A 65 -6.52 -12.48 7.42
CA THR A 65 -5.85 -11.94 8.60
C THR A 65 -6.71 -10.91 9.31
N ARG A 66 -6.48 -10.74 10.62
CA ARG A 66 -7.15 -9.73 11.43
C ARG A 66 -6.94 -8.31 10.88
N ALA A 67 -5.70 -7.97 10.54
CA ALA A 67 -5.40 -6.64 10.00
C ALA A 67 -6.17 -6.37 8.70
N PHE A 68 -6.28 -7.37 7.83
CA PHE A 68 -7.03 -7.25 6.58
C PHE A 68 -8.53 -7.05 6.85
N PHE A 69 -9.11 -7.80 7.78
CA PHE A 69 -10.51 -7.61 8.16
C PHE A 69 -10.76 -6.24 8.77
N ASP A 70 -9.94 -5.84 9.73
CA ASP A 70 -10.16 -4.60 10.47
C ASP A 70 -9.97 -3.35 9.60
N PHE A 71 -8.97 -3.33 8.73
CA PHE A 71 -8.56 -2.11 8.04
C PHE A 71 -8.73 -2.14 6.53
N VAL A 72 -9.06 -3.27 5.94
CA VAL A 72 -9.31 -3.38 4.50
C VAL A 72 -10.78 -3.70 4.25
N TRP A 73 -11.26 -4.87 4.64
CA TRP A 73 -12.67 -5.22 4.40
C TRP A 73 -13.63 -4.24 5.04
N ASN A 74 -13.34 -3.79 6.26
CA ASN A 74 -14.23 -2.87 6.99
C ASN A 74 -14.06 -1.40 6.61
N GLU A 75 -12.89 -0.98 6.13
CA GLU A 75 -12.55 0.44 6.01
C GLU A 75 -12.20 0.91 4.61
N ALA A 76 -11.73 0.03 3.73
CA ALA A 76 -11.29 0.44 2.41
C ALA A 76 -12.47 0.82 1.50
N THR A 77 -12.20 1.72 0.56
CA THR A 77 -13.19 2.09 -0.45
C THR A 77 -13.23 1.06 -1.57
N ALA A 78 -12.06 0.59 -2.03
CA ALA A 78 -11.96 -0.41 -3.09
C ALA A 78 -10.64 -1.18 -2.99
N ILE A 79 -10.61 -2.34 -3.61
CA ILE A 79 -9.41 -3.17 -3.72
C ILE A 79 -9.19 -3.51 -5.20
N PHE A 80 -7.93 -3.44 -5.64
CA PHE A 80 -7.52 -3.94 -6.94
C PHE A 80 -6.64 -5.16 -6.74
N PHE A 81 -7.12 -6.32 -7.18
CA PHE A 81 -6.40 -7.59 -7.12
C PHE A 81 -5.52 -7.71 -8.35
N ILE A 82 -4.21 -7.65 -8.16
CA ILE A 82 -3.24 -7.69 -9.26
C ILE A 82 -3.13 -9.12 -9.78
N LYS A 83 -3.21 -9.30 -11.10
CA LYS A 83 -3.01 -10.59 -11.74
C LYS A 83 -1.53 -10.99 -11.71
N GLY A 84 -1.25 -12.21 -11.28
CA GLY A 84 0.12 -12.71 -11.16
C GLY A 84 0.84 -12.16 -9.94
N ARG A 85 2.13 -12.43 -9.85
CA ARG A 85 2.96 -11.99 -8.73
C ARG A 85 3.91 -10.89 -9.15
N LEU A 86 4.09 -9.90 -8.26
CA LEU A 86 5.02 -8.80 -8.47
C LEU A 86 6.46 -9.25 -8.25
N ARG A 87 7.38 -8.50 -8.84
CA ARG A 87 8.79 -8.53 -8.52
C ARG A 87 9.16 -7.14 -8.02
N PHE A 88 9.80 -7.10 -6.86
CA PHE A 88 10.19 -5.82 -6.25
C PHE A 88 11.64 -5.52 -6.57
N TYR A 89 11.93 -4.23 -6.80
CA TYR A 89 13.29 -3.77 -6.96
C TYR A 89 13.99 -3.71 -5.61
N LYS A 90 15.28 -4.08 -5.60
CA LYS A 90 16.15 -3.95 -4.43
C LYS A 90 16.58 -2.49 -4.27
N PRO A 91 17.10 -2.09 -3.07
CA PRO A 91 17.59 -0.74 -2.86
C PRO A 91 18.69 -0.30 -3.85
N ASP A 92 19.48 -1.23 -4.41
CA ASP A 92 20.50 -0.93 -5.41
C ASP A 92 19.95 -0.76 -6.84
N GLY A 93 18.64 -0.89 -7.03
CA GLY A 93 17.97 -0.77 -8.32
C GLY A 93 17.87 -2.06 -9.12
N SER A 94 18.47 -3.15 -8.66
CA SER A 94 18.36 -4.45 -9.33
C SER A 94 16.99 -5.09 -9.07
N MET A 95 16.55 -5.94 -10.02
CA MET A 95 15.28 -6.66 -9.89
C MET A 95 15.42 -7.78 -8.88
N GLY A 96 14.51 -7.83 -7.92
CA GLY A 96 14.38 -8.95 -6.99
C GLY A 96 13.70 -10.16 -7.59
N GLY A 97 13.51 -11.20 -6.79
CA GLY A 97 12.75 -12.39 -7.16
C GLY A 97 11.24 -12.14 -7.17
N THR A 98 10.49 -13.15 -7.59
CA THR A 98 9.02 -13.13 -7.55
C THR A 98 8.54 -13.09 -6.10
N ALA A 99 7.55 -12.23 -5.83
CA ALA A 99 6.94 -12.12 -4.50
C ALA A 99 6.36 -13.48 -4.06
N GLY A 100 6.45 -13.77 -2.76
CA GLY A 100 5.97 -15.02 -2.17
C GLY A 100 4.46 -15.13 -2.05
N SER A 101 3.73 -14.04 -2.28
CA SER A 101 2.26 -13.98 -2.19
C SER A 101 1.72 -13.05 -3.26
N PRO A 102 0.45 -13.22 -3.67
CA PRO A 102 -0.20 -12.23 -4.54
C PRO A 102 -0.34 -10.89 -3.82
N SER A 103 -0.39 -9.81 -4.59
CA SER A 103 -0.49 -8.45 -4.07
C SER A 103 -1.80 -7.79 -4.45
N VAL A 104 -2.24 -6.88 -3.59
CA VAL A 104 -3.41 -6.04 -3.83
C VAL A 104 -3.06 -4.57 -3.61
N LEU A 105 -3.75 -3.71 -4.35
CA LEU A 105 -3.75 -2.27 -4.13
C LEU A 105 -5.04 -1.89 -3.42
N ILE A 106 -4.91 -1.25 -2.28
CA ILE A 106 -6.05 -0.88 -1.44
C ILE A 106 -6.28 0.62 -1.55
N ALA A 107 -7.45 1.03 -2.02
CA ALA A 107 -7.82 2.42 -2.13
C ALA A 107 -8.58 2.88 -0.88
N TYR A 108 -8.06 3.92 -0.25
CA TYR A 108 -8.73 4.62 0.84
C TYR A 108 -9.13 6.01 0.32
N GLY A 109 -10.44 6.23 0.22
CA GLY A 109 -11.01 7.46 -0.33
C GLY A 109 -11.51 7.29 -1.76
N GLU A 110 -12.54 8.07 -2.11
CA GLU A 110 -13.25 7.96 -3.39
C GLU A 110 -12.35 8.26 -4.60
N SER A 111 -11.52 9.30 -4.51
CA SER A 111 -10.62 9.66 -5.62
C SER A 111 -9.61 8.55 -5.91
N GLN A 112 -9.19 7.80 -4.90
CA GLN A 112 -8.27 6.69 -5.06
C GLN A 112 -8.97 5.47 -5.68
N ALA A 113 -10.23 5.24 -5.34
CA ALA A 113 -11.04 4.21 -5.96
C ALA A 113 -11.21 4.47 -7.46
N GLU A 114 -11.41 5.71 -7.86
CA GLU A 114 -11.49 6.08 -9.28
C GLU A 114 -10.17 5.82 -10.02
N VAL A 115 -9.03 6.06 -9.38
CA VAL A 115 -7.71 5.72 -9.94
C VAL A 115 -7.61 4.21 -10.18
N HIS A 116 -8.05 3.39 -9.22
CA HIS A 116 -8.06 1.93 -9.38
C HIS A 116 -8.95 1.48 -10.53
N LYS A 117 -10.12 2.08 -10.65
CA LYS A 117 -11.10 1.74 -11.69
C LYS A 117 -10.55 2.00 -13.09
N SER A 118 -9.77 3.06 -13.27
CA SER A 118 -9.14 3.42 -14.54
C SER A 118 -7.73 2.86 -14.71
N CYS A 119 -7.27 2.03 -13.79
CA CYS A 119 -5.93 1.45 -13.78
C CYS A 119 -5.71 0.55 -15.00
N THR A 120 -4.52 0.66 -15.61
CA THR A 120 -4.15 -0.16 -16.78
C THR A 120 -3.48 -1.48 -16.41
N LEU A 121 -3.20 -1.71 -15.13
CA LEU A 121 -2.66 -2.98 -14.66
C LEU A 121 -3.66 -4.10 -14.91
N GLN A 122 -3.14 -5.31 -15.19
CA GLN A 122 -3.99 -6.48 -15.30
C GLN A 122 -4.42 -6.94 -13.90
N GLY A 123 -5.74 -7.09 -13.71
CA GLY A 123 -6.27 -7.51 -12.44
C GLY A 123 -7.77 -7.30 -12.34
N LYS A 124 -8.27 -7.30 -11.11
CA LYS A 124 -9.70 -7.18 -10.82
C LYS A 124 -9.94 -6.05 -9.83
N TYR A 125 -10.75 -5.08 -10.25
CA TYR A 125 -11.27 -4.03 -9.37
C TYR A 125 -12.48 -4.53 -8.61
N VAL A 126 -12.51 -4.31 -7.30
CA VAL A 126 -13.62 -4.67 -6.43
C VAL A 126 -13.96 -3.49 -5.52
N ARG A 127 -15.17 -2.98 -5.62
CA ARG A 127 -15.69 -1.94 -4.73
C ARG A 127 -16.06 -2.55 -3.38
N ILE A 128 -15.65 -1.91 -2.27
CA ILE A 128 -15.96 -2.38 -0.91
C ILE A 128 -17.08 -1.53 -0.28
N LYS A 129 -16.97 -0.20 -0.35
CA LYS A 129 -18.03 0.66 0.19
C LYS A 129 -18.24 2.00 -0.54
#